data_0896c5e118fcb47da45c07e32ee8d3f8
#
_entry.id   0896c5e118fcb47da45c07e32ee8d3f8
#
_cell.length_a   1.000
_cell.length_b   1.000
_cell.length_c   1.000
_cell.angle_alpha   90.00
_cell.angle_beta   90.00
_cell.angle_gamma   90.00
#
_symmetry.space_group_name_H-M   'P 1'
#
loop_
_entity.id
_entity.type
_entity.pdbx_description
1 polymer ?
#
loop_
_entity_poly.entity_id
_entity_poly.type
_entity_poly.pdbx_seq_one_letter_code
_entity_poly.pdbx_strand_id
1 'polypeptide(L)'
;MEHSELCCCFDASMYTGHPDTEPCRNAVDIPKVVTELDMLQNGGHLPDAQRLLEHWANISLRSGDWRSELSLQSELMGLHRRTGDKNAAWAAIGRGLELIRLHRLGSTVSGATIMLNAATTMKFLGRSNDALPIFRHVSRIYAEQLDPSDYRFAGLYNNMALAYQDTGNFESAERHFKMALDIIKNCKAPGNDTAVTLCNLAELYELMGREEDIEPMLDRAYACLSDPALPRDGYNAFTLSKCIPTFDHFGYFIYVKSLRERMEEINERT
;
A
#
# COMPACT_ATOMS: atom_id res chain seq x y z
N MET A 1 2.16 5.73 10.65
CA MET A 1 1.64 5.87 9.27
C MET A 1 2.03 4.62 8.53
N GLU A 2 1.08 3.75 8.37
CA GLU A 2 1.29 2.59 7.55
C GLU A 2 1.28 3.02 6.10
N HIS A 3 2.46 3.32 5.57
CA HIS A 3 2.64 3.35 4.14
C HIS A 3 2.69 1.89 3.70
N SER A 4 1.53 1.24 3.80
CA SER A 4 1.39 -0.12 3.44
C SER A 4 1.78 -0.30 1.99
N GLU A 5 2.80 -1.10 1.75
CA GLU A 5 3.09 -1.68 0.45
C GLU A 5 3.22 -0.68 -0.70
N LEU A 6 4.05 0.38 -0.59
CA LEU A 6 4.01 1.47 -1.56
C LEU A 6 2.58 1.94 -1.79
N CYS A 7 1.80 1.89 -0.75
CA CYS A 7 0.40 2.12 -0.84
C CYS A 7 0.18 3.60 -0.86
N CYS A 8 -0.49 4.04 -1.82
CA CYS A 8 -1.36 5.16 -1.81
C CYS A 8 -1.78 5.47 -0.40
N CYS A 9 -0.94 6.23 0.27
CA CYS A 9 -1.25 6.72 1.57
C CYS A 9 -2.53 7.51 1.48
N PHE A 10 -3.42 7.16 2.32
CA PHE A 10 -4.61 7.90 2.56
C PHE A 10 -4.19 9.29 3.08
N ASP A 11 -4.28 10.29 2.25
CA ASP A 11 -4.15 11.68 2.68
C ASP A 11 -5.52 12.16 3.13
N ALA A 12 -5.70 12.33 4.45
CA ALA A 12 -6.93 12.86 5.01
C ALA A 12 -7.34 14.21 4.40
N SER A 13 -6.38 14.98 3.86
CA SER A 13 -6.64 16.24 3.18
C SER A 13 -7.44 16.06 1.88
N MET A 14 -7.39 14.87 1.26
CA MET A 14 -8.18 14.56 0.06
C MET A 14 -9.69 14.55 0.31
N TYR A 15 -10.12 14.45 1.55
CA TYR A 15 -11.54 14.36 1.94
C TYR A 15 -12.11 15.66 2.48
N THR A 16 -11.27 16.63 2.83
CA THR A 16 -11.71 17.92 3.39
C THR A 16 -12.00 18.98 2.33
N GLY A 17 -11.75 18.71 1.06
CA GLY A 17 -11.64 19.71 0.02
C GLY A 17 -12.75 19.78 -1.03
N HIS A 18 -13.95 19.21 -0.85
CA HIS A 18 -15.04 19.45 -1.79
C HIS A 18 -15.87 20.67 -1.36
N PRO A 19 -15.84 21.79 -2.13
CA PRO A 19 -16.46 23.05 -1.73
C PRO A 19 -18.00 23.03 -1.71
N ASP A 20 -18.65 22.00 -2.25
CA ASP A 20 -20.08 22.00 -2.57
C ASP A 20 -20.95 21.18 -1.62
N THR A 21 -20.45 20.75 -0.45
CA THR A 21 -21.25 19.98 0.48
C THR A 21 -21.13 20.52 1.90
N GLU A 22 -22.27 20.86 2.51
CA GLU A 22 -22.33 21.17 3.95
C GLU A 22 -21.64 20.09 4.77
N PRO A 23 -20.80 20.46 5.76
CA PRO A 23 -20.18 19.46 6.64
C PRO A 23 -21.31 18.69 7.34
N CYS A 24 -21.24 17.35 7.28
CA CYS A 24 -22.14 16.51 8.04
C CYS A 24 -21.98 16.87 9.53
N ARG A 25 -23.09 17.16 10.22
CA ARG A 25 -23.08 17.63 11.62
C ARG A 25 -22.46 16.62 12.61
N ASN A 26 -22.27 15.39 12.18
CA ASN A 26 -21.66 14.29 12.96
C ASN A 26 -20.53 13.61 12.19
N ALA A 27 -19.76 14.36 11.41
CA ALA A 27 -18.63 13.82 10.68
C ALA A 27 -17.64 13.13 11.64
N VAL A 28 -17.19 11.93 11.27
CA VAL A 28 -16.17 11.20 12.01
C VAL A 28 -14.83 11.92 11.83
N ASP A 29 -14.09 12.11 12.92
CA ASP A 29 -12.74 12.67 12.87
C ASP A 29 -11.76 11.58 12.35
N ILE A 30 -11.71 11.42 11.03
CA ILE A 30 -10.86 10.43 10.36
C ILE A 30 -9.38 10.56 10.76
N PRO A 31 -8.76 11.76 10.80
CA PRO A 31 -7.39 11.92 11.27
C PRO A 31 -7.14 11.32 12.65
N LYS A 32 -8.07 11.53 13.58
CA LYS A 32 -7.97 10.95 14.92
C LYS A 32 -8.10 9.43 14.90
N VAL A 33 -9.06 8.90 14.14
CA VAL A 33 -9.26 7.44 13.99
C VAL A 33 -8.02 6.80 13.37
N VAL A 34 -7.43 7.41 12.33
CA VAL A 34 -6.20 6.90 11.68
C VAL A 34 -5.02 6.93 12.66
N THR A 35 -4.88 7.99 13.46
CA THR A 35 -3.82 8.05 14.49
C THR A 35 -3.95 6.90 15.50
N GLU A 36 -5.16 6.62 15.98
CA GLU A 36 -5.42 5.51 16.91
C GLU A 36 -5.21 4.16 16.23
N LEU A 37 -5.61 4.03 14.96
CA LEU A 37 -5.36 2.85 14.14
C LEU A 37 -3.87 2.56 14.01
N ASP A 38 -3.06 3.58 13.67
CA ASP A 38 -1.61 3.45 13.55
C ASP A 38 -0.98 2.97 14.87
N MET A 39 -1.41 3.51 16.01
CA MET A 39 -0.93 3.06 17.32
C MET A 39 -1.26 1.59 17.58
N LEU A 40 -2.48 1.15 17.28
CA LEU A 40 -2.90 -0.25 17.47
C LEU A 40 -2.15 -1.19 16.53
N GLN A 41 -1.94 -0.78 15.29
CA GLN A 41 -1.24 -1.59 14.30
C GLN A 41 0.24 -1.73 14.62
N ASN A 42 0.90 -0.64 15.01
CA ASN A 42 2.31 -0.64 15.43
C ASN A 42 2.53 -1.47 16.69
N GLY A 43 1.56 -1.48 17.61
CA GLY A 43 1.57 -2.34 18.79
C GLY A 43 1.19 -3.80 18.52
N GLY A 44 0.89 -4.19 17.28
CA GLY A 44 0.47 -5.55 16.93
C GLY A 44 -0.97 -5.90 17.34
N HIS A 45 -1.77 -4.93 17.80
CA HIS A 45 -3.14 -5.11 18.29
C HIS A 45 -4.17 -5.16 17.15
N LEU A 46 -3.97 -6.03 16.14
CA LEU A 46 -4.81 -6.11 14.95
C LEU A 46 -6.31 -6.36 15.23
N PRO A 47 -6.71 -7.19 16.24
CA PRO A 47 -8.13 -7.34 16.57
C PRO A 47 -8.78 -6.05 17.11
N ASP A 48 -8.02 -5.22 17.83
CA ASP A 48 -8.51 -3.93 18.32
C ASP A 48 -8.61 -2.92 17.20
N ALA A 49 -7.63 -2.90 16.29
CA ALA A 49 -7.65 -2.11 15.07
C ALA A 49 -8.88 -2.43 14.21
N GLN A 50 -9.22 -3.71 14.08
CA GLN A 50 -10.43 -4.12 13.36
C GLN A 50 -11.70 -3.59 14.05
N ARG A 51 -11.81 -3.77 15.36
CA ARG A 51 -12.98 -3.26 16.14
C ARG A 51 -13.12 -1.74 16.03
N LEU A 52 -12.01 -1.01 16.06
CA LEU A 52 -11.99 0.44 15.88
C LEU A 52 -12.59 0.84 14.52
N LEU A 53 -12.07 0.25 13.44
CA LEU A 53 -12.51 0.58 12.07
C LEU A 53 -13.98 0.18 11.85
N GLU A 54 -14.39 -1.01 12.26
CA GLU A 54 -15.78 -1.47 12.13
C GLU A 54 -16.76 -0.59 12.93
N HIS A 55 -16.37 -0.17 14.13
CA HIS A 55 -17.16 0.73 14.95
C HIS A 55 -17.43 2.05 14.23
N TRP A 56 -16.39 2.71 13.74
CA TRP A 56 -16.51 4.00 13.07
C TRP A 56 -17.15 3.89 11.69
N ALA A 57 -16.94 2.80 10.95
CA ALA A 57 -17.64 2.53 9.70
C ALA A 57 -19.14 2.39 9.92
N ASN A 58 -19.57 1.71 10.98
CA ASN A 58 -20.98 1.60 11.34
C ASN A 58 -21.60 2.95 11.76
N ILE A 59 -20.85 3.78 12.48
CA ILE A 59 -21.32 5.14 12.83
C ILE A 59 -21.49 5.98 11.55
N SER A 60 -20.50 5.97 10.67
CA SER A 60 -20.54 6.69 9.40
C SER A 60 -21.73 6.25 8.53
N LEU A 61 -21.94 4.95 8.42
CA LEU A 61 -23.09 4.38 7.69
C LEU A 61 -24.42 4.88 8.26
N ARG A 62 -24.61 4.81 9.58
CA ARG A 62 -25.86 5.21 10.25
C ARG A 62 -26.13 6.72 10.19
N SER A 63 -25.08 7.53 10.18
CA SER A 63 -25.17 9.00 10.08
C SER A 63 -25.28 9.51 8.64
N GLY A 64 -25.10 8.64 7.64
CA GLY A 64 -25.04 9.03 6.23
C GLY A 64 -23.74 9.74 5.84
N ASP A 65 -22.71 9.65 6.68
CA ASP A 65 -21.37 10.20 6.41
C ASP A 65 -20.58 9.26 5.47
N TRP A 66 -20.98 9.27 4.21
CA TRP A 66 -20.40 8.40 3.19
C TRP A 66 -18.91 8.66 2.93
N ARG A 67 -18.40 9.89 3.21
CA ARG A 67 -16.99 10.22 3.03
C ARG A 67 -16.14 9.49 4.06
N SER A 68 -16.50 9.62 5.32
CA SER A 68 -15.83 8.90 6.39
C SER A 68 -15.99 7.38 6.22
N GLU A 69 -17.18 6.91 5.81
CA GLU A 69 -17.38 5.49 5.52
C GLU A 69 -16.45 4.99 4.42
N LEU A 70 -16.32 5.73 3.30
CA LEU A 70 -15.44 5.36 2.20
C LEU A 70 -13.98 5.25 2.64
N SER A 71 -13.52 6.19 3.47
CA SER A 71 -12.18 6.17 4.04
C SER A 71 -11.94 4.93 4.89
N LEU A 72 -12.87 4.66 5.80
CA LEU A 72 -12.80 3.52 6.71
C LEU A 72 -12.88 2.18 5.97
N GLN A 73 -13.62 2.10 4.86
CA GLN A 73 -13.60 0.91 4.00
C GLN A 73 -12.23 0.70 3.35
N SER A 74 -11.54 1.78 2.97
CA SER A 74 -10.18 1.69 2.44
C SER A 74 -9.19 1.15 3.48
N GLU A 75 -9.27 1.63 4.72
CA GLU A 75 -8.46 1.11 5.83
C GLU A 75 -8.78 -0.36 6.14
N LEU A 76 -10.06 -0.73 6.13
CA LEU A 76 -10.49 -2.13 6.31
C LEU A 76 -9.94 -3.04 5.21
N MET A 77 -9.86 -2.59 3.95
CA MET A 77 -9.20 -3.36 2.88
C MET A 77 -7.73 -3.66 3.24
N GLY A 78 -6.99 -2.66 3.73
CA GLY A 78 -5.61 -2.81 4.18
C GLY A 78 -5.48 -3.77 5.36
N LEU A 79 -6.30 -3.58 6.38
CA LEU A 79 -6.29 -4.41 7.58
C LEU A 79 -6.60 -5.88 7.26
N HIS A 80 -7.63 -6.14 6.43
CA HIS A 80 -8.00 -7.52 6.07
C HIS A 80 -6.97 -8.22 5.18
N ARG A 81 -6.15 -7.48 4.42
CA ARG A 81 -4.95 -8.07 3.79
C ARG A 81 -3.94 -8.56 4.83
N ARG A 82 -3.74 -7.81 5.92
CA ARG A 82 -2.79 -8.18 6.99
C ARG A 82 -3.30 -9.35 7.84
N THR A 83 -4.59 -9.37 8.15
CA THR A 83 -5.21 -10.44 8.95
C THR A 83 -5.51 -11.70 8.14
N GLY A 84 -5.52 -11.61 6.79
CA GLY A 84 -5.85 -12.72 5.91
C GLY A 84 -7.34 -13.04 5.83
N ASP A 85 -8.23 -12.18 6.38
CA ASP A 85 -9.68 -12.37 6.29
C ASP A 85 -10.21 -12.03 4.90
N LYS A 86 -10.27 -13.05 4.05
CA LYS A 86 -10.70 -12.93 2.65
C LYS A 86 -12.15 -12.46 2.52
N ASN A 87 -13.04 -12.92 3.39
CA ASN A 87 -14.46 -12.57 3.29
C ASN A 87 -14.70 -11.11 3.66
N ALA A 88 -14.11 -10.66 4.75
CA ALA A 88 -14.20 -9.28 5.18
C ALA A 88 -13.50 -8.34 4.16
N ALA A 89 -12.37 -8.75 3.57
CA ALA A 89 -11.72 -8.01 2.50
C ALA A 89 -12.66 -7.82 1.29
N TRP A 90 -13.36 -8.85 0.85
CA TRP A 90 -14.34 -8.75 -0.24
C TRP A 90 -15.52 -7.85 0.11
N ALA A 91 -16.01 -7.90 1.34
CA ALA A 91 -17.09 -7.02 1.80
C ALA A 91 -16.65 -5.54 1.76
N ALA A 92 -15.45 -5.24 2.25
CA ALA A 92 -14.89 -3.88 2.21
C ALA A 92 -14.67 -3.38 0.77
N ILE A 93 -14.14 -4.22 -0.13
CA ILE A 93 -14.03 -3.89 -1.57
C ILE A 93 -15.40 -3.56 -2.15
N GLY A 94 -16.38 -4.44 -1.96
CA GLY A 94 -17.74 -4.26 -2.50
C GLY A 94 -18.36 -2.95 -2.03
N ARG A 95 -18.29 -2.66 -0.73
CA ARG A 95 -18.83 -1.43 -0.18
C ARG A 95 -18.10 -0.18 -0.64
N GLY A 96 -16.78 -0.20 -0.69
CA GLY A 96 -15.98 0.92 -1.20
C GLY A 96 -16.30 1.25 -2.66
N LEU A 97 -16.36 0.24 -3.53
CA LEU A 97 -16.70 0.44 -4.95
C LEU A 97 -18.16 0.88 -5.15
N GLU A 98 -19.08 0.41 -4.30
CA GLU A 98 -20.47 0.88 -4.31
C GLU A 98 -20.55 2.38 -3.97
N LEU A 99 -19.86 2.83 -2.92
CA LEU A 99 -19.81 4.24 -2.54
C LEU A 99 -19.20 5.11 -3.65
N ILE A 100 -18.12 4.66 -4.28
CA ILE A 100 -17.54 5.36 -5.44
C ILE A 100 -18.57 5.53 -6.55
N ARG A 101 -19.34 4.49 -6.86
CA ARG A 101 -20.37 4.53 -7.90
C ARG A 101 -21.52 5.47 -7.51
N LEU A 102 -22.05 5.35 -6.28
CA LEU A 102 -23.18 6.15 -5.80
C LEU A 102 -22.85 7.65 -5.79
N HIS A 103 -21.65 8.01 -5.39
CA HIS A 103 -21.20 9.40 -5.28
C HIS A 103 -20.40 9.91 -6.49
N ARG A 104 -20.39 9.14 -7.60
CA ARG A 104 -19.78 9.51 -8.88
C ARG A 104 -18.29 9.86 -8.79
N LEU A 105 -17.56 9.19 -7.90
CA LEU A 105 -16.12 9.45 -7.68
C LEU A 105 -15.21 8.72 -8.68
N GLY A 106 -15.75 7.95 -9.59
CA GLY A 106 -14.99 7.06 -10.48
C GLY A 106 -14.01 7.75 -11.44
N SER A 107 -14.04 9.08 -11.54
CA SER A 107 -13.10 9.88 -12.33
C SER A 107 -12.31 10.88 -11.51
N THR A 108 -12.36 10.80 -10.18
CA THR A 108 -11.62 11.69 -9.28
C THR A 108 -10.36 11.02 -8.74
N VAL A 109 -9.35 11.81 -8.36
CA VAL A 109 -8.13 11.28 -7.74
C VAL A 109 -8.43 10.51 -6.46
N SER A 110 -9.31 11.03 -5.61
CA SER A 110 -9.71 10.35 -4.36
C SER A 110 -10.37 9.00 -4.62
N GLY A 111 -11.32 8.95 -5.56
CA GLY A 111 -11.93 7.68 -5.98
C GLY A 111 -10.91 6.71 -6.59
N ALA A 112 -9.98 7.21 -7.39
CA ALA A 112 -8.91 6.42 -7.97
C ALA A 112 -8.00 5.81 -6.89
N THR A 113 -7.68 6.55 -5.82
CA THR A 113 -6.89 6.04 -4.69
C THR A 113 -7.60 4.89 -3.98
N ILE A 114 -8.90 5.00 -3.74
CA ILE A 114 -9.68 3.89 -3.15
C ILE A 114 -9.76 2.69 -4.12
N MET A 115 -9.95 2.94 -5.43
CA MET A 115 -9.93 1.88 -6.44
C MET A 115 -8.57 1.17 -6.52
N LEU A 116 -7.47 1.90 -6.32
CA LEU A 116 -6.13 1.31 -6.23
C LEU A 116 -6.03 0.36 -5.04
N ASN A 117 -6.54 0.74 -3.86
CA ASN A 117 -6.58 -0.13 -2.68
C ASN A 117 -7.47 -1.36 -2.90
N ALA A 118 -8.61 -1.19 -3.53
CA ALA A 118 -9.49 -2.31 -3.90
C ALA A 118 -8.79 -3.28 -4.86
N ALA A 119 -8.15 -2.78 -5.92
CA ALA A 119 -7.40 -3.60 -6.88
C ALA A 119 -6.21 -4.32 -6.23
N THR A 120 -5.47 -3.63 -5.33
CA THR A 120 -4.39 -4.24 -4.55
C THR A 120 -4.91 -5.38 -3.67
N THR A 121 -6.07 -5.18 -3.06
CA THR A 121 -6.70 -6.22 -2.24
C THR A 121 -7.20 -7.39 -3.10
N MET A 122 -7.79 -7.12 -4.27
CA MET A 122 -8.17 -8.17 -5.23
C MET A 122 -6.95 -8.99 -5.67
N LYS A 123 -5.82 -8.34 -5.98
CA LYS A 123 -4.57 -9.01 -6.31
C LYS A 123 -4.14 -9.94 -5.16
N PHE A 124 -4.12 -9.45 -3.93
CA PHE A 124 -3.80 -10.25 -2.75
C PHE A 124 -4.73 -11.48 -2.59
N LEU A 125 -5.99 -11.36 -2.99
CA LEU A 125 -6.97 -12.46 -2.99
C LEU A 125 -6.84 -13.41 -4.20
N GLY A 126 -5.78 -13.28 -5.01
CA GLY A 126 -5.53 -14.12 -6.19
C GLY A 126 -6.38 -13.74 -7.41
N ARG A 127 -6.90 -12.52 -7.47
CA ARG A 127 -7.75 -12.02 -8.56
C ARG A 127 -7.03 -10.95 -9.41
N SER A 128 -5.76 -11.17 -9.70
CA SER A 128 -4.92 -10.23 -10.46
C SER A 128 -5.48 -9.89 -11.84
N ASN A 129 -6.12 -10.87 -12.51
CA ASN A 129 -6.79 -10.60 -13.78
C ASN A 129 -7.94 -9.58 -13.67
N ASP A 130 -8.68 -9.59 -12.57
CA ASP A 130 -9.77 -8.62 -12.31
C ASP A 130 -9.24 -7.28 -11.82
N ALA A 131 -8.10 -7.29 -11.13
CA ALA A 131 -7.45 -6.08 -10.62
C ALA A 131 -6.82 -5.22 -11.74
N LEU A 132 -6.22 -5.85 -12.76
CA LEU A 132 -5.52 -5.16 -13.84
C LEU A 132 -6.36 -4.12 -14.59
N PRO A 133 -7.63 -4.35 -14.95
CA PRO A 133 -8.48 -3.31 -15.54
C PRO A 133 -8.68 -2.09 -14.62
N ILE A 134 -8.81 -2.32 -13.31
CA ILE A 134 -8.96 -1.25 -12.32
C ILE A 134 -7.66 -0.44 -12.21
N PHE A 135 -6.51 -1.09 -12.11
CA PHE A 135 -5.22 -0.41 -12.09
C PHE A 135 -5.01 0.46 -13.34
N ARG A 136 -5.37 -0.04 -14.54
CA ARG A 136 -5.30 0.75 -15.78
C ARG A 136 -6.23 1.96 -15.76
N HIS A 137 -7.42 1.83 -15.16
CA HIS A 137 -8.34 2.95 -15.00
C HIS A 137 -7.76 4.00 -14.05
N VAL A 138 -7.23 3.59 -12.90
CA VAL A 138 -6.53 4.46 -11.94
C VAL A 138 -5.35 5.18 -12.61
N SER A 139 -4.54 4.46 -13.38
CA SER A 139 -3.39 5.04 -14.10
C SER A 139 -3.81 6.17 -15.02
N ARG A 140 -4.95 6.03 -15.72
CA ARG A 140 -5.48 7.07 -16.60
C ARG A 140 -5.89 8.31 -15.80
N ILE A 141 -6.65 8.12 -14.71
CA ILE A 141 -7.09 9.25 -13.86
C ILE A 141 -5.88 10.00 -13.29
N TYR A 142 -4.88 9.28 -12.78
CA TYR A 142 -3.67 9.90 -12.26
C TYR A 142 -2.90 10.66 -13.35
N ALA A 143 -2.77 10.09 -14.54
CA ALA A 143 -2.09 10.74 -15.66
C ALA A 143 -2.81 12.01 -16.15
N GLU A 144 -4.13 12.09 -15.99
CA GLU A 144 -4.93 13.27 -16.37
C GLU A 144 -4.93 14.37 -15.30
N GLN A 145 -4.71 14.03 -14.02
CA GLN A 145 -4.99 14.95 -12.91
C GLN A 145 -3.82 15.20 -11.96
N LEU A 146 -2.75 14.43 -12.04
CA LEU A 146 -1.58 14.53 -11.16
C LEU A 146 -0.34 14.93 -11.94
N ASP A 147 0.63 15.52 -11.23
CA ASP A 147 1.97 15.72 -11.77
C ASP A 147 2.61 14.35 -12.07
N PRO A 148 3.31 14.18 -13.20
CA PRO A 148 3.97 12.91 -13.53
C PRO A 148 4.99 12.43 -12.49
N SER A 149 5.49 13.30 -11.63
CA SER A 149 6.38 12.95 -10.51
C SER A 149 5.66 12.64 -9.20
N ASP A 150 4.32 12.66 -9.20
CA ASP A 150 3.54 12.40 -7.99
C ASP A 150 3.82 11.00 -7.45
N TYR A 151 4.12 10.93 -6.15
CA TYR A 151 4.49 9.69 -5.46
C TYR A 151 3.46 8.56 -5.58
N ARG A 152 2.18 8.89 -5.73
CA ARG A 152 1.11 7.90 -5.91
C ARG A 152 1.32 6.98 -7.11
N PHE A 153 2.04 7.44 -8.14
CA PHE A 153 2.42 6.58 -9.26
C PHE A 153 3.37 5.45 -8.85
N ALA A 154 4.24 5.66 -7.85
CA ALA A 154 5.14 4.60 -7.39
C ALA A 154 4.35 3.40 -6.85
N GLY A 155 3.39 3.65 -5.95
CA GLY A 155 2.52 2.60 -5.44
C GLY A 155 1.67 1.93 -6.52
N LEU A 156 1.09 2.72 -7.43
CA LEU A 156 0.33 2.19 -8.56
C LEU A 156 1.19 1.25 -9.42
N TYR A 157 2.36 1.70 -9.86
CA TYR A 157 3.21 0.92 -10.76
C TYR A 157 3.76 -0.33 -10.09
N ASN A 158 4.16 -0.26 -8.81
CA ASN A 158 4.60 -1.44 -8.07
C ASN A 158 3.49 -2.49 -7.96
N ASN A 159 2.25 -2.08 -7.63
CA ASN A 159 1.12 -3.01 -7.54
C ASN A 159 0.67 -3.55 -8.92
N MET A 160 0.76 -2.73 -9.98
CA MET A 160 0.54 -3.20 -11.35
C MET A 160 1.59 -4.23 -11.76
N ALA A 161 2.85 -4.01 -11.43
CA ALA A 161 3.95 -4.94 -11.70
C ALA A 161 3.69 -6.30 -11.07
N LEU A 162 3.35 -6.32 -9.78
CA LEU A 162 2.99 -7.56 -9.09
C LEU A 162 1.78 -8.25 -9.73
N ALA A 163 0.75 -7.51 -10.16
CA ALA A 163 -0.41 -8.10 -10.83
C ALA A 163 -0.05 -8.67 -12.23
N TYR A 164 0.85 -8.02 -12.96
CA TYR A 164 1.37 -8.58 -14.22
C TYR A 164 2.23 -9.82 -13.98
N GLN A 165 3.04 -9.84 -12.93
CA GLN A 165 3.82 -11.02 -12.51
C GLN A 165 2.90 -12.20 -12.21
N ASP A 166 1.84 -12.00 -11.41
CA ASP A 166 0.84 -13.03 -11.09
C ASP A 166 0.15 -13.61 -12.33
N THR A 167 0.04 -12.82 -13.39
CA THR A 167 -0.59 -13.23 -14.66
C THR A 167 0.40 -13.74 -15.71
N GLY A 168 1.69 -13.86 -15.34
CA GLY A 168 2.76 -14.36 -16.22
C GLY A 168 3.25 -13.37 -17.27
N ASN A 169 2.83 -12.09 -17.20
CA ASN A 169 3.31 -11.07 -18.11
C ASN A 169 4.55 -10.38 -17.53
N PHE A 170 5.67 -11.10 -17.50
CA PHE A 170 6.91 -10.67 -16.84
C PHE A 170 7.53 -9.42 -17.46
N GLU A 171 7.43 -9.22 -18.77
CA GLU A 171 7.93 -8.02 -19.45
C GLU A 171 7.18 -6.76 -19.00
N SER A 172 5.85 -6.86 -18.87
CA SER A 172 5.06 -5.74 -18.33
C SER A 172 5.36 -5.52 -16.85
N ALA A 173 5.57 -6.59 -16.06
CA ALA A 173 5.94 -6.49 -14.65
C ALA A 173 7.28 -5.74 -14.50
N GLU A 174 8.33 -6.15 -15.20
CA GLU A 174 9.65 -5.51 -15.16
C GLU A 174 9.55 -4.01 -15.52
N ARG A 175 8.84 -3.70 -16.60
CA ARG A 175 8.65 -2.30 -17.02
C ARG A 175 7.99 -1.46 -15.91
N HIS A 176 6.95 -1.96 -15.26
CA HIS A 176 6.24 -1.22 -14.22
C HIS A 176 7.07 -1.09 -12.94
N PHE A 177 7.86 -2.10 -12.52
CA PHE A 177 8.80 -1.95 -11.42
C PHE A 177 9.85 -0.87 -11.70
N LYS A 178 10.39 -0.81 -12.92
CA LYS A 178 11.32 0.25 -13.34
C LYS A 178 10.67 1.63 -13.30
N MET A 179 9.42 1.75 -13.75
CA MET A 179 8.66 3.00 -13.64
C MET A 179 8.44 3.41 -12.18
N ALA A 180 8.15 2.47 -11.28
CA ALA A 180 8.05 2.75 -9.85
C ALA A 180 9.36 3.29 -9.28
N LEU A 181 10.49 2.64 -9.57
CA LEU A 181 11.83 3.10 -9.15
C LEU A 181 12.16 4.49 -9.70
N ASP A 182 11.75 4.82 -10.92
CA ASP A 182 11.96 6.14 -11.50
C ASP A 182 11.20 7.27 -10.79
N ILE A 183 10.02 6.97 -10.24
CA ILE A 183 9.28 7.92 -9.39
C ILE A 183 9.94 8.03 -8.01
N ILE A 184 10.23 6.88 -7.38
CA ILE A 184 10.74 6.81 -6.00
C ILE A 184 12.06 7.57 -5.85
N LYS A 185 12.96 7.52 -6.82
CA LYS A 185 14.27 8.19 -6.75
C LYS A 185 14.18 9.70 -6.50
N ASN A 186 13.05 10.33 -6.85
CA ASN A 186 12.83 11.76 -6.67
C ASN A 186 12.11 12.10 -5.35
N CYS A 187 11.80 11.10 -4.51
CA CYS A 187 11.14 11.29 -3.23
C CYS A 187 12.12 11.69 -2.13
N LYS A 188 11.61 12.30 -1.05
CA LYS A 188 12.43 12.80 0.07
C LYS A 188 13.13 11.69 0.88
N ALA A 189 12.53 10.52 0.97
CA ALA A 189 13.04 9.40 1.76
C ALA A 189 12.81 8.07 1.02
N PRO A 190 13.52 7.82 -0.08
CA PRO A 190 13.20 6.73 -1.02
C PRO A 190 13.60 5.34 -0.51
N GLY A 191 14.35 5.23 0.58
CA GLY A 191 15.06 4.00 0.96
C GLY A 191 14.16 2.79 1.14
N ASN A 192 13.09 2.90 1.91
CA ASN A 192 12.15 1.81 2.17
C ASN A 192 11.48 1.31 0.88
N ASP A 193 10.91 2.22 0.12
CA ASP A 193 10.15 1.89 -1.09
C ASP A 193 11.04 1.36 -2.22
N THR A 194 12.26 1.92 -2.32
CA THR A 194 13.28 1.41 -3.22
C THR A 194 13.61 -0.05 -2.89
N ALA A 195 13.84 -0.36 -1.61
CA ALA A 195 14.21 -1.71 -1.19
C ALA A 195 13.11 -2.73 -1.50
N VAL A 196 11.83 -2.41 -1.17
CA VAL A 196 10.70 -3.28 -1.51
C VAL A 196 10.62 -3.53 -3.02
N THR A 197 10.72 -2.46 -3.82
CA THR A 197 10.62 -2.61 -5.27
C THR A 197 11.78 -3.41 -5.85
N LEU A 198 12.99 -3.25 -5.32
CA LEU A 198 14.15 -4.04 -5.75
C LEU A 198 14.06 -5.52 -5.33
N CYS A 199 13.54 -5.82 -4.14
CA CYS A 199 13.24 -7.19 -3.74
C CYS A 199 12.22 -7.85 -4.66
N ASN A 200 11.12 -7.15 -4.96
CA ASN A 200 10.11 -7.65 -5.91
C ASN A 200 10.71 -7.87 -7.31
N LEU A 201 11.62 -7.01 -7.74
CA LEU A 201 12.29 -7.14 -9.04
C LEU A 201 13.26 -8.32 -9.07
N ALA A 202 13.97 -8.61 -7.95
CA ALA A 202 14.80 -9.80 -7.81
C ALA A 202 13.98 -11.09 -7.94
N GLU A 203 12.82 -11.17 -7.27
CA GLU A 203 11.88 -12.29 -7.39
C GLU A 203 11.33 -12.44 -8.82
N LEU A 204 11.06 -11.32 -9.51
CA LEU A 204 10.66 -11.36 -10.91
C LEU A 204 11.79 -11.92 -11.81
N TYR A 205 13.04 -11.52 -11.57
CA TYR A 205 14.18 -12.03 -12.36
C TYR A 205 14.40 -13.53 -12.17
N GLU A 206 14.17 -14.05 -10.97
CA GLU A 206 14.14 -15.50 -10.75
C GLU A 206 13.09 -16.19 -11.63
N LEU A 207 11.84 -15.67 -11.66
CA LEU A 207 10.77 -16.19 -12.50
C LEU A 207 11.07 -16.11 -14.00
N MET A 208 11.91 -15.17 -14.41
CA MET A 208 12.39 -15.01 -15.78
C MET A 208 13.64 -15.84 -16.10
N GLY A 209 14.24 -16.55 -15.13
CA GLY A 209 15.48 -17.28 -15.28
C GLY A 209 16.73 -16.38 -15.50
N ARG A 210 16.67 -15.15 -15.00
CA ARG A 210 17.74 -14.14 -15.14
C ARG A 210 18.52 -14.03 -13.86
N GLU A 211 19.23 -15.10 -13.49
CA GLU A 211 19.95 -15.22 -12.21
C GLU A 211 21.03 -14.15 -12.02
N GLU A 212 21.70 -13.73 -13.09
CA GLU A 212 22.74 -12.69 -13.06
C GLU A 212 22.24 -11.28 -12.67
N ASP A 213 20.94 -11.04 -12.80
CA ASP A 213 20.34 -9.76 -12.45
C ASP A 213 19.86 -9.70 -10.98
N ILE A 214 19.79 -10.82 -10.27
CA ILE A 214 19.25 -10.91 -8.90
C ILE A 214 20.18 -10.24 -7.89
N GLU A 215 21.46 -10.64 -7.85
CA GLU A 215 22.45 -10.13 -6.89
C GLU A 215 22.54 -8.59 -6.89
N PRO A 216 22.64 -7.90 -8.06
CA PRO A 216 22.69 -6.44 -8.09
C PRO A 216 21.44 -5.78 -7.49
N MET A 217 20.26 -6.40 -7.58
CA MET A 217 19.03 -5.87 -6.98
C MET A 217 19.05 -6.02 -5.47
N LEU A 218 19.44 -7.19 -4.97
CA LEU A 218 19.51 -7.46 -3.54
C LEU A 218 20.57 -6.61 -2.83
N ASP A 219 21.75 -6.44 -3.42
CA ASP A 219 22.79 -5.58 -2.86
C ASP A 219 22.34 -4.13 -2.74
N ARG A 220 21.67 -3.62 -3.76
CA ARG A 220 21.08 -2.26 -3.71
C ARG A 220 19.96 -2.16 -2.69
N ALA A 221 19.10 -3.17 -2.59
CA ALA A 221 18.03 -3.21 -1.59
C ALA A 221 18.61 -3.21 -0.18
N TYR A 222 19.63 -4.02 0.08
CA TYR A 222 20.33 -4.05 1.35
C TYR A 222 21.00 -2.71 1.69
N ALA A 223 21.67 -2.09 0.72
CA ALA A 223 22.27 -0.77 0.91
C ALA A 223 21.23 0.28 1.33
N CYS A 224 20.03 0.26 0.73
CA CYS A 224 18.94 1.16 1.14
C CYS A 224 18.49 0.87 2.58
N LEU A 225 18.26 -0.41 2.94
CA LEU A 225 17.74 -0.80 4.26
C LEU A 225 18.79 -0.62 5.38
N SER A 226 20.08 -0.71 5.07
CA SER A 226 21.16 -0.53 6.01
C SER A 226 21.61 0.92 6.17
N ASP A 227 21.08 1.86 5.38
CA ASP A 227 21.44 3.27 5.47
C ASP A 227 21.17 3.79 6.89
N PRO A 228 22.19 4.36 7.57
CA PRO A 228 22.03 4.97 8.89
C PRO A 228 21.04 6.15 8.92
N ALA A 229 20.86 6.85 7.80
CA ALA A 229 19.96 7.96 7.66
C ALA A 229 18.49 7.53 7.54
N LEU A 230 18.22 6.26 7.25
CA LEU A 230 16.85 5.75 7.13
C LEU A 230 16.16 5.78 8.52
N PRO A 231 14.97 6.40 8.64
CA PRO A 231 14.23 6.44 9.90
C PRO A 231 14.03 5.06 10.51
N ARG A 232 14.25 4.95 11.82
CA ARG A 232 14.01 3.71 12.59
C ARG A 232 12.64 3.80 13.26
N ASP A 233 11.61 3.70 12.45
CA ASP A 233 10.20 3.80 12.84
C ASP A 233 9.42 2.53 12.46
N GLY A 234 8.13 2.50 12.79
CA GLY A 234 7.24 1.38 12.47
C GLY A 234 7.17 1.08 10.98
N TYR A 235 7.30 2.10 10.11
CA TYR A 235 7.32 1.89 8.66
C TYR A 235 8.59 1.16 8.21
N ASN A 236 9.74 1.51 8.78
CA ASN A 236 10.98 0.77 8.50
C ASN A 236 10.90 -0.68 9.00
N ALA A 237 10.37 -0.91 10.22
CA ALA A 237 10.15 -2.26 10.74
C ALA A 237 9.23 -3.08 9.83
N PHE A 238 8.14 -2.49 9.36
CA PHE A 238 7.22 -3.11 8.40
C PHE A 238 7.94 -3.46 7.09
N THR A 239 8.70 -2.52 6.52
CA THR A 239 9.49 -2.75 5.30
C THR A 239 10.49 -3.89 5.48
N LEU A 240 11.21 -3.92 6.59
CA LEU A 240 12.13 -5.01 6.92
C LEU A 240 11.41 -6.36 6.97
N SER A 241 10.22 -6.41 7.56
CA SER A 241 9.41 -7.65 7.60
C SER A 241 9.02 -8.16 6.21
N LYS A 242 8.93 -7.28 5.22
CA LYS A 242 8.63 -7.63 3.82
C LYS A 242 9.86 -8.07 3.03
N CYS A 243 11.00 -7.40 3.25
CA CYS A 243 12.21 -7.67 2.47
C CYS A 243 13.02 -8.86 3.01
N ILE A 244 13.07 -9.08 4.32
CA ILE A 244 13.85 -10.18 4.94
C ILE A 244 13.53 -11.54 4.31
N PRO A 245 12.27 -11.95 4.05
CA PRO A 245 11.98 -13.22 3.41
C PRO A 245 12.62 -13.39 2.03
N THR A 246 12.70 -12.33 1.23
CA THR A 246 13.36 -12.35 -0.08
C THR A 246 14.85 -12.60 0.06
N PHE A 247 15.54 -11.91 0.98
CA PHE A 247 16.98 -12.18 1.25
C PHE A 247 17.23 -13.60 1.78
N ASP A 248 16.33 -14.11 2.62
CA ASP A 248 16.42 -15.48 3.16
C ASP A 248 16.25 -16.53 2.04
N HIS A 249 15.27 -16.31 1.14
CA HIS A 249 15.01 -17.14 -0.03
C HIS A 249 16.25 -17.29 -0.93
N PHE A 250 16.94 -16.17 -1.20
CA PHE A 250 18.14 -16.16 -2.03
C PHE A 250 19.43 -16.51 -1.27
N GLY A 251 19.37 -16.85 0.02
CA GLY A 251 20.53 -17.33 0.81
C GLY A 251 21.44 -16.21 1.34
N TYR A 252 21.00 -14.98 1.39
CA TYR A 252 21.77 -13.83 1.91
C TYR A 252 21.70 -13.74 3.44
N PHE A 253 22.08 -14.82 4.13
CA PHE A 253 21.90 -14.97 5.59
C PHE A 253 22.60 -13.91 6.44
N ILE A 254 23.72 -13.36 5.97
CA ILE A 254 24.41 -12.24 6.66
C ILE A 254 23.54 -11.00 6.65
N TYR A 255 22.91 -10.66 5.52
CA TYR A 255 21.98 -9.54 5.40
C TYR A 255 20.74 -9.77 6.25
N VAL A 256 20.16 -10.98 6.19
CA VAL A 256 19.01 -11.37 7.01
C VAL A 256 19.29 -11.15 8.49
N LYS A 257 20.45 -11.57 9.00
CA LYS A 257 20.82 -11.36 10.40
C LYS A 257 20.86 -9.88 10.77
N SER A 258 21.57 -9.07 9.99
CA SER A 258 21.69 -7.62 10.23
C SER A 258 20.35 -6.91 10.17
N LEU A 259 19.47 -7.27 9.21
CA LEU A 259 18.15 -6.66 9.08
C LEU A 259 17.18 -7.06 10.20
N ARG A 260 17.28 -8.31 10.70
CA ARG A 260 16.51 -8.76 11.88
C ARG A 260 16.95 -8.02 13.15
N GLU A 261 18.26 -7.89 13.40
CA GLU A 261 18.78 -7.12 14.52
C GLU A 261 18.26 -5.67 14.49
N ARG A 262 18.28 -5.03 13.32
CA ARG A 262 17.73 -3.69 13.13
C ARG A 262 16.22 -3.63 13.41
N MET A 263 15.44 -4.61 12.95
CA MET A 263 14.00 -4.69 13.18
C MET A 263 13.68 -4.87 14.68
N GLU A 264 14.45 -5.70 15.39
CA GLU A 264 14.31 -5.90 16.83
C GLU A 264 14.61 -4.61 17.61
N GLU A 265 15.69 -3.89 17.26
CA GLU A 265 16.01 -2.58 17.85
C GLU A 265 14.89 -1.53 17.67
N ILE A 266 14.16 -1.56 16.55
CA ILE A 266 13.02 -0.66 16.31
C ILE A 266 11.86 -1.07 17.20
N ASN A 267 11.52 -2.36 17.24
CA ASN A 267 10.38 -2.87 18.01
C ASN A 267 10.56 -2.71 19.53
N GLU A 268 11.80 -2.71 20.03
CA GLU A 268 12.09 -2.44 21.46
C GLU A 268 11.93 -0.97 21.86
N ARG A 269 11.91 -0.05 20.89
CA ARG A 269 11.80 1.41 21.12
C ARG A 269 10.37 1.94 20.94
N THR A 270 9.50 1.17 20.32
CA THR A 270 8.10 1.51 20.07
C THR A 270 7.18 0.83 21.08
#